data_20eafdd419dc155b4bc2c5af837826ea
#
_entry.id   20eafdd419dc155b4bc2c5af837826ea
#
_cell.length_a   1.000
_cell.length_b   1.000
_cell.length_c   1.000
_cell.angle_alpha   90.00
_cell.angle_beta   90.00
_cell.angle_gamma   90.00
#
_symmetry.space_group_name_H-M   'P 1'
#
loop_
_entity.id
_entity.type
_entity.pdbx_description
1 polymer ?
#
loop_
_entity_poly.entity_id
_entity_poly.type
_entity_poly.pdbx_seq_one_letter_code
_entity_poly.pdbx_strand_id
1 'polypeptide(L)'
;MNPEQTNLDHLVNTFAAEWLRLPDPQVAARLVADPILVLGPDGTMPVPRAAFLAAITARSAAVTETPGSTTTLAGTATQALGDRMVLTTISWSFGFDNSTATLVSDFLLERDPTGGLRCVAYLPRTNVLDHLE
;
A
#
# COMPACT_ATOMS: atom_id res chain seq x y z
N MET A 1 2.62 12.80 24.43
CA MET A 1 2.49 11.80 23.34
C MET A 1 1.18 11.02 23.53
N ASN A 2 0.39 10.89 22.50
CA ASN A 2 -0.89 10.18 22.56
C ASN A 2 -0.64 8.68 22.37
N PRO A 3 -0.95 7.82 23.37
CA PRO A 3 -0.75 6.36 23.22
C PRO A 3 -1.57 5.75 22.09
N GLU A 4 -2.76 6.27 21.81
CA GLU A 4 -3.60 5.80 20.70
C GLU A 4 -2.94 6.08 19.36
N GLN A 5 -2.35 7.26 19.20
CA GLN A 5 -1.64 7.62 17.97
C GLN A 5 -0.40 6.75 17.78
N THR A 6 0.35 6.49 18.84
CA THR A 6 1.53 5.63 18.79
C THR A 6 1.15 4.21 18.38
N ASN A 7 0.06 3.68 18.94
CA ASN A 7 -0.44 2.35 18.61
C ASN A 7 -0.91 2.29 17.15
N LEU A 8 -1.60 3.33 16.69
CA LEU A 8 -2.07 3.42 15.31
C LEU A 8 -0.90 3.47 14.33
N ASP A 9 0.12 4.26 14.63
CA ASP A 9 1.33 4.34 13.80
C ASP A 9 2.01 2.98 13.70
N HIS A 10 2.07 2.23 14.80
CA HIS A 10 2.62 0.88 14.80
C HIS A 10 1.81 -0.06 13.90
N LEU A 11 0.48 0.00 13.98
CA LEU A 11 -0.39 -0.82 13.13
C LEU A 11 -0.18 -0.49 11.65
N VAL A 12 -0.05 0.80 11.31
CA VAL A 12 0.18 1.23 9.93
C VAL A 12 1.55 0.79 9.44
N ASN A 13 2.58 0.88 10.27
CA ASN A 13 3.92 0.41 9.90
C ASN A 13 3.92 -1.10 9.64
N THR A 14 3.19 -1.87 10.44
CA THR A 14 3.03 -3.32 10.22
C THR A 14 2.30 -3.58 8.90
N PHE A 15 1.21 -2.83 8.65
CA PHE A 15 0.47 -2.92 7.39
C PHE A 15 1.38 -2.64 6.19
N ALA A 16 2.19 -1.57 6.27
CA ALA A 16 3.10 -1.20 5.20
C ALA A 16 4.12 -2.29 4.89
N ALA A 17 4.69 -2.90 5.95
CA ALA A 17 5.64 -3.99 5.77
C ALA A 17 4.98 -5.21 5.11
N GLU A 18 3.76 -5.54 5.52
CA GLU A 18 3.02 -6.66 4.94
C GLU A 18 2.58 -6.38 3.50
N TRP A 19 2.27 -5.11 3.18
CA TRP A 19 1.91 -4.71 1.82
C TRP A 19 3.00 -5.06 0.81
N LEU A 20 4.27 -4.97 1.21
CA LEU A 20 5.40 -5.34 0.35
C LEU A 20 5.47 -6.85 0.08
N ARG A 21 4.74 -7.66 0.85
CA ARG A 21 4.67 -9.11 0.65
C ARG A 21 3.62 -9.53 -0.38
N LEU A 22 2.81 -8.60 -0.86
CA LEU A 22 1.86 -8.91 -1.91
C LEU A 22 2.62 -9.33 -3.17
N PRO A 23 2.17 -10.31 -3.93
CA PRO A 23 0.83 -10.89 -3.92
C PRO A 23 0.67 -12.18 -3.11
N ASP A 24 1.38 -12.37 -1.99
CA ASP A 24 1.19 -13.56 -1.15
C ASP A 24 -0.31 -13.75 -0.85
N PRO A 25 -0.93 -14.91 -1.18
CA PRO A 25 -2.38 -15.08 -1.05
C PRO A 25 -2.90 -14.95 0.37
N GLN A 26 -2.14 -15.40 1.37
CA GLN A 26 -2.56 -15.30 2.76
C GLN A 26 -2.53 -13.87 3.26
N VAL A 27 -1.51 -13.12 2.87
CA VAL A 27 -1.39 -11.70 3.20
C VAL A 27 -2.51 -10.92 2.50
N ALA A 28 -2.73 -11.19 1.21
CA ALA A 28 -3.76 -10.51 0.42
C ALA A 28 -5.16 -10.68 1.02
N ALA A 29 -5.49 -11.88 1.48
CA ALA A 29 -6.80 -12.16 2.07
C ALA A 29 -7.06 -11.30 3.31
N ARG A 30 -6.02 -10.95 4.05
CA ARG A 30 -6.13 -10.09 5.25
C ARG A 30 -6.07 -8.60 4.92
N LEU A 31 -5.19 -8.21 4.00
CA LEU A 31 -4.88 -6.79 3.77
C LEU A 31 -5.75 -6.11 2.74
N VAL A 32 -6.36 -6.85 1.83
CA VAL A 32 -7.07 -6.28 0.68
C VAL A 32 -8.54 -6.66 0.73
N ALA A 33 -9.42 -5.66 0.70
CA ALA A 33 -10.86 -5.90 0.62
C ALA A 33 -11.24 -6.49 -0.75
N ASP A 34 -12.39 -7.15 -0.82
CA ASP A 34 -12.91 -7.72 -2.06
C ASP A 34 -14.36 -7.27 -2.26
N PRO A 35 -14.63 -6.32 -3.17
CA PRO A 35 -13.68 -5.59 -4.01
C PRO A 35 -12.92 -4.51 -3.24
N ILE A 36 -11.82 -4.04 -3.82
CA ILE A 36 -11.11 -2.86 -3.35
C ILE A 36 -11.44 -1.70 -4.29
N LEU A 37 -11.60 -0.50 -3.73
CA LEU A 37 -11.79 0.69 -4.56
C LEU A 37 -10.42 1.22 -4.98
N VAL A 38 -10.24 1.43 -6.28
CA VAL A 38 -9.02 2.01 -6.81
C VAL A 38 -9.36 3.38 -7.40
N LEU A 39 -8.66 4.40 -6.92
CA LEU A 39 -8.84 5.78 -7.39
C LEU A 39 -7.76 6.05 -8.44
N GLY A 40 -8.14 5.92 -9.69
CA GLY A 40 -7.23 6.15 -10.81
C GLY A 40 -7.50 7.48 -11.49
N PRO A 41 -6.74 7.80 -12.56
CA PRO A 41 -6.90 9.06 -13.28
C PRO A 41 -8.28 9.19 -13.96
N ASP A 42 -8.93 8.07 -14.25
CA ASP A 42 -10.24 8.05 -14.89
C ASP A 42 -11.40 7.97 -13.88
N GLY A 43 -11.10 8.02 -12.59
CA GLY A 43 -12.10 8.00 -11.53
C GLY A 43 -11.94 6.82 -10.57
N THR A 44 -12.93 6.66 -9.71
CA THR A 44 -12.97 5.59 -8.72
C THR A 44 -13.66 4.36 -9.30
N MET A 45 -13.04 3.20 -9.14
CA MET A 45 -13.55 1.94 -9.69
C MET A 45 -13.43 0.83 -8.65
N PRO A 46 -14.50 0.04 -8.41
CA PRO A 46 -14.36 -1.18 -7.62
C PRO A 46 -13.62 -2.23 -8.46
N VAL A 47 -12.59 -2.83 -7.88
CA VAL A 47 -11.75 -3.83 -8.55
C VAL A 47 -11.81 -5.11 -7.73
N PRO A 48 -12.16 -6.26 -8.33
CA PRO A 48 -12.09 -7.53 -7.61
C PRO A 48 -10.66 -7.76 -7.09
N ARG A 49 -10.57 -8.30 -5.88
CA ARG A 49 -9.25 -8.54 -5.27
C ARG A 49 -8.33 -9.34 -6.18
N ALA A 50 -8.84 -10.36 -6.88
CA ALA A 50 -8.03 -11.17 -7.79
C ALA A 50 -7.42 -10.33 -8.91
N ALA A 51 -8.20 -9.41 -9.50
CA ALA A 51 -7.70 -8.52 -10.54
C ALA A 51 -6.67 -7.53 -9.99
N PHE A 52 -6.90 -7.02 -8.79
CA PHE A 52 -5.96 -6.13 -8.12
C PHE A 52 -4.61 -6.84 -7.88
N LEU A 53 -4.65 -8.09 -7.40
CA LEU A 53 -3.44 -8.87 -7.15
C LEU A 53 -2.70 -9.21 -8.44
N ALA A 54 -3.43 -9.43 -9.54
CA ALA A 54 -2.79 -9.65 -10.83
C ALA A 54 -2.00 -8.41 -11.27
N ALA A 55 -2.53 -7.22 -11.07
CA ALA A 55 -1.84 -5.97 -11.37
C ALA A 55 -0.61 -5.76 -10.47
N ILE A 56 -0.72 -6.10 -9.19
CA ILE A 56 0.41 -6.05 -8.25
C ILE A 56 1.51 -7.03 -8.69
N THR A 57 1.13 -8.24 -9.10
CA THR A 57 2.08 -9.25 -9.58
C THR A 57 2.85 -8.74 -10.80
N ALA A 58 2.17 -8.15 -11.76
CA ALA A 58 2.81 -7.61 -12.96
C ALA A 58 3.80 -6.49 -12.62
N ARG A 59 3.42 -5.61 -11.69
CA ARG A 59 4.29 -4.52 -11.24
C ARG A 59 5.50 -5.04 -10.48
N SER A 60 5.29 -6.02 -9.60
CA SER A 60 6.38 -6.64 -8.82
C SER A 60 7.38 -7.34 -9.74
N ALA A 61 6.91 -8.01 -10.79
CA ALA A 61 7.78 -8.66 -11.76
C ALA A 61 8.64 -7.62 -12.48
N ALA A 62 8.06 -6.48 -12.89
CA ALA A 62 8.80 -5.42 -13.55
C ALA A 62 9.89 -4.85 -12.64
N VAL A 63 9.59 -4.65 -11.36
CA VAL A 63 10.57 -4.17 -10.37
C VAL A 63 11.68 -5.21 -10.16
N THR A 64 11.31 -6.47 -10.02
CA THR A 64 12.28 -7.57 -9.78
C THR A 64 13.23 -7.74 -10.95
N GLU A 65 12.75 -7.53 -12.17
CA GLU A 65 13.58 -7.65 -13.38
C GLU A 65 14.54 -6.46 -13.57
N THR A 66 14.36 -5.38 -12.79
CA THR A 66 15.24 -4.22 -12.86
C THR A 66 16.47 -4.47 -11.98
N PRO A 67 17.69 -4.57 -12.55
CA PRO A 67 18.89 -4.88 -11.76
C PRO A 67 19.14 -3.87 -10.66
N GLY A 68 19.43 -4.38 -9.46
CA GLY A 68 19.77 -3.54 -8.31
C GLY A 68 18.60 -2.76 -7.72
N SER A 69 17.35 -3.10 -8.10
CA SER A 69 16.18 -2.41 -7.55
C SER A 69 15.91 -2.84 -6.12
N THR A 70 15.55 -1.86 -5.28
CA THR A 70 15.15 -2.08 -3.89
C THR A 70 13.98 -1.16 -3.56
N THR A 71 13.09 -1.63 -2.68
CA THR A 71 11.99 -0.81 -2.18
C THR A 71 11.97 -0.89 -0.66
N THR A 72 12.02 0.26 -0.01
CA THR A 72 11.98 0.36 1.45
C THR A 72 10.95 1.38 1.88
N LEU A 73 10.42 1.22 3.09
CA LEU A 73 9.49 2.17 3.68
C LEU A 73 10.24 3.45 4.04
N ALA A 74 9.80 4.58 3.48
CA ALA A 74 10.39 5.89 3.76
C ALA A 74 9.64 6.61 4.88
N GLY A 75 8.31 6.47 4.96
CA GLY A 75 7.56 7.10 6.02
C GLY A 75 6.06 6.92 5.87
N THR A 76 5.32 7.26 6.91
CA THR A 76 3.87 7.23 6.92
C THR A 76 3.33 8.50 7.57
N ALA A 77 2.17 8.96 7.08
CA ALA A 77 1.40 10.02 7.71
C ALA A 77 -0.03 9.50 7.88
N THR A 78 -0.49 9.38 9.10
CA THR A 78 -1.69 8.63 9.45
C THR A 78 -2.68 9.47 10.24
N GLN A 79 -3.96 9.35 9.90
CA GLN A 79 -5.05 10.06 10.56
C GLN A 79 -6.21 9.09 10.81
N ALA A 80 -6.66 9.04 12.04
CA ALA A 80 -7.86 8.27 12.38
C ALA A 80 -9.10 9.03 11.88
N LEU A 81 -10.03 8.31 11.26
CA LEU A 81 -11.31 8.83 10.80
C LEU A 81 -12.42 8.10 11.57
N GLY A 82 -12.62 8.51 12.83
CA GLY A 82 -13.52 7.80 13.73
C GLY A 82 -12.87 6.53 14.29
N ASP A 83 -13.71 5.59 14.75
CA ASP A 83 -13.23 4.41 15.47
C ASP A 83 -12.80 3.26 14.57
N ARG A 84 -13.25 3.26 13.32
CA ARG A 84 -13.07 2.11 12.41
C ARG A 84 -12.19 2.39 11.21
N MET A 85 -12.09 3.66 10.78
CA MET A 85 -11.41 4.00 9.54
C MET A 85 -10.12 4.77 9.82
N VAL A 86 -9.14 4.54 8.97
CA VAL A 86 -7.83 5.18 9.06
C VAL A 86 -7.43 5.61 7.66
N LEU A 87 -7.04 6.87 7.52
CA LEU A 87 -6.45 7.39 6.30
C LEU A 87 -4.94 7.47 6.50
N THR A 88 -4.18 6.86 5.62
CA THR A 88 -2.71 6.94 5.70
C THR A 88 -2.11 7.20 4.34
N THR A 89 -1.08 8.04 4.33
CA THR A 89 -0.22 8.23 3.16
C THR A 89 1.09 7.53 3.44
N ILE A 90 1.46 6.58 2.58
CA ILE A 90 2.67 5.80 2.74
C ILE A 90 3.64 6.20 1.63
N SER A 91 4.87 6.54 2.03
CA SER A 91 5.95 6.88 1.12
C SER A 91 6.97 5.75 1.11
N TRP A 92 7.36 5.33 -0.08
CA TRP A 92 8.35 4.28 -0.29
C TRP A 92 9.55 4.88 -1.00
N SER A 93 10.74 4.43 -0.62
CA SER A 93 11.95 4.76 -1.37
C SER A 93 12.24 3.60 -2.31
N PHE A 94 12.27 3.89 -3.61
CA PHE A 94 12.58 2.92 -4.65
C PHE A 94 13.92 3.28 -5.25
N GLY A 95 14.90 2.38 -5.11
CA GLY A 95 16.24 2.58 -5.64
C GLY A 95 16.52 1.66 -6.81
N PHE A 96 17.17 2.18 -7.86
CA PHE A 96 17.61 1.41 -9.00
C PHE A 96 18.76 2.15 -9.70
N ASP A 97 19.78 1.40 -10.10
CA ASP A 97 20.90 1.89 -10.93
C ASP A 97 21.46 3.24 -10.44
N ASN A 98 21.79 3.33 -9.14
CA ASN A 98 22.32 4.53 -8.48
C ASN A 98 21.36 5.72 -8.41
N SER A 99 20.09 5.50 -8.75
CA SER A 99 19.04 6.51 -8.64
C SER A 99 18.04 6.10 -7.57
N THR A 100 17.36 7.08 -6.99
CA THR A 100 16.25 6.82 -6.08
C THR A 100 15.04 7.64 -6.48
N ALA A 101 13.85 7.08 -6.24
CA ALA A 101 12.59 7.76 -6.44
C ALA A 101 11.72 7.56 -5.21
N THR A 102 10.85 8.52 -4.93
CA THR A 102 9.86 8.40 -3.88
C THR A 102 8.52 8.05 -4.49
N LEU A 103 7.95 6.94 -4.03
CA LEU A 103 6.64 6.47 -4.47
C LEU A 103 5.65 6.76 -3.34
N VAL A 104 4.55 7.43 -3.66
CA VAL A 104 3.56 7.85 -2.66
C VAL A 104 2.22 7.23 -3.00
N SER A 105 1.57 6.66 -2.01
CA SER A 105 0.21 6.12 -2.15
C SER A 105 -0.63 6.47 -0.93
N ASP A 106 -1.91 6.73 -1.16
CA ASP A 106 -2.87 6.92 -0.09
C ASP A 106 -3.69 5.64 0.08
N PHE A 107 -3.95 5.30 1.33
CA PHE A 107 -4.73 4.11 1.69
C PHE A 107 -5.85 4.52 2.63
N LEU A 108 -7.06 4.08 2.32
CA LEU A 108 -8.15 4.11 3.30
C LEU A 108 -8.25 2.71 3.88
N LEU A 109 -8.01 2.62 5.18
CA LEU A 109 -7.93 1.35 5.90
C LEU A 109 -9.11 1.21 6.85
N GLU A 110 -9.62 0.00 6.99
CA GLU A 110 -10.65 -0.33 7.97
C GLU A 110 -10.05 -1.24 9.02
N ARG A 111 -10.35 -0.97 10.29
CA ARG A 111 -9.96 -1.86 11.38
C ARG A 111 -10.86 -3.09 11.35
N ASP A 112 -10.26 -4.27 11.32
CA ASP A 112 -11.05 -5.49 11.42
C ASP A 112 -11.26 -5.86 12.90
N PRO A 113 -12.23 -6.74 13.19
CA PRO A 113 -12.53 -7.11 14.58
C PRO A 113 -11.37 -7.77 15.33
N THR A 114 -10.37 -8.30 14.62
CA THR A 114 -9.19 -8.93 15.22
C THR A 114 -8.06 -7.93 15.51
N GLY A 115 -8.27 -6.65 15.21
CA GLY A 115 -7.32 -5.58 15.50
C GLY A 115 -6.36 -5.24 14.37
N GLY A 116 -6.46 -5.92 13.22
CA GLY A 116 -5.65 -5.63 12.04
C GLY A 116 -6.23 -4.49 11.20
N LEU A 117 -5.57 -4.20 10.10
CA LEU A 117 -6.01 -3.18 9.15
C LEU A 117 -6.19 -3.82 7.77
N ARG A 118 -7.25 -3.42 7.07
CA ARG A 118 -7.56 -3.89 5.72
C ARG A 118 -7.72 -2.69 4.81
N CYS A 119 -7.13 -2.72 3.63
CA CYS A 119 -7.26 -1.66 2.65
C CYS A 119 -8.58 -1.79 1.91
N VAL A 120 -9.42 -0.77 2.00
CA VAL A 120 -10.72 -0.72 1.30
C VAL A 120 -10.66 0.22 0.11
N ALA A 121 -9.74 1.19 0.10
CA ALA A 121 -9.54 2.10 -1.03
C ALA A 121 -8.06 2.43 -1.16
N TYR A 122 -7.61 2.55 -2.41
CA TYR A 122 -6.19 2.72 -2.74
C TYR A 122 -6.06 3.78 -3.82
N LEU A 123 -5.19 4.77 -3.56
CA LEU A 123 -4.84 5.83 -4.52
C LEU A 123 -3.33 5.83 -4.74
N PRO A 124 -2.83 5.21 -5.81
CA PRO A 124 -1.42 5.31 -6.16
C PRO A 124 -1.15 6.69 -6.79
N ARG A 125 -0.44 7.55 -6.07
CA ARG A 125 -0.08 8.87 -6.59
C ARG A 125 1.10 8.80 -7.55
N THR A 126 1.99 7.81 -7.34
CA THR A 126 3.18 7.64 -8.14
C THR A 126 3.24 6.21 -8.64
N ASN A 127 3.35 6.05 -9.96
CA ASN A 127 3.47 4.72 -10.57
C ASN A 127 4.94 4.38 -10.74
N VAL A 128 5.38 3.27 -10.12
CA VAL A 128 6.78 2.85 -10.19
C VAL A 128 7.22 2.61 -11.64
N LEU A 129 6.32 2.16 -12.50
CA LEU A 129 6.65 1.88 -13.90
C LEU A 129 7.06 3.13 -14.68
N ASP A 130 6.61 4.31 -14.25
CA ASP A 130 7.00 5.58 -14.88
C ASP A 130 8.48 5.88 -14.65
N HIS A 131 9.09 5.31 -13.62
CA HIS A 131 10.50 5.51 -13.30
C HIS A 131 11.41 4.45 -13.94
N LEU A 132 10.84 3.43 -14.57
CA LEU A 132 11.60 2.37 -15.22
C LEU A 132 11.78 2.58 -16.73
N GLU A 133 11.10 3.56 -17.30
CA GLU A 133 11.17 3.88 -18.73
C GLU A 133 12.36 4.78 -19.12
#